data_45026219b48d831346ec7d32bbad6bd7
#
_entry.id   45026219b48d831346ec7d32bbad6bd7
#
_cell.length_a   1.000
_cell.length_b   1.000
_cell.length_c   1.000
_cell.angle_alpha   90.00
_cell.angle_beta   90.00
_cell.angle_gamma   90.00
#
_symmetry.space_group_name_H-M   'P 1'
#
loop_
_entity.id
_entity.type
_entity.pdbx_description
1 polymer ?
#
loop_
_entity_poly.entity_id
_entity_poly.type
_entity_poly.pdbx_seq_one_letter_code
_entity_poly.pdbx_strand_id
1 'polypeptide(L)'
;MAKQKFERTKPHVNIGTIGHVDHGKTTLTAAITKYLAMKGGAEYTDYSSIDKAPEERERGITINTAHVEYETDNRHYAHVDCPGHADYVKNMITGAAQMDGAILVVAASDGPMAQTREHILLARQVGVPAIVVFMNKVDQVDDPELLELVEMDIRDILSKYEFPGDDIPIIKGSALAALECASTDPSDPAYAPILELMDAVDSYIPTPDRKADLPFLMPVEDTMTITGRGTVATGRVERGQLKLGDEVEIIGLTEERAKTVVTGIEMFRKTLDYAEAGDNIGALLRGVQRKDIERGQVLCKPGTIHPLTKFVGQVYVLKKEEGGRHTPFFTNYRPQFYFRTTDVTGVITLPEGKEMCMPGDNVEISVELITPIAIEEGLRFAIREGGRTVGSGVVTKVL
;
A
#
# COMPACT_ATOMS: atom_id res chain seq x y z
N MET A 1 -22.29 23.54 6.60
CA MET A 1 -23.10 22.61 5.81
C MET A 1 -22.95 21.23 6.42
N ALA A 2 -24.02 20.41 6.47
CA ALA A 2 -23.90 19.01 6.88
C ALA A 2 -23.06 18.25 5.84
N LYS A 3 -22.13 17.42 6.29
CA LYS A 3 -21.34 16.57 5.37
C LYS A 3 -22.26 15.54 4.72
N GLN A 4 -21.99 15.21 3.46
CA GLN A 4 -22.69 14.17 2.74
C GLN A 4 -22.43 12.81 3.40
N LYS A 5 -23.45 11.94 3.40
CA LYS A 5 -23.32 10.57 3.89
C LYS A 5 -22.79 9.68 2.75
N PHE A 6 -21.87 8.78 3.08
CA PHE A 6 -21.39 7.77 2.13
C PHE A 6 -22.45 6.68 1.95
N GLU A 7 -22.78 6.36 0.72
CA GLU A 7 -23.71 5.28 0.36
C GLU A 7 -22.94 4.14 -0.32
N ARG A 8 -23.10 2.93 0.20
CA ARG A 8 -22.45 1.71 -0.32
C ARG A 8 -23.29 1.12 -1.44
N THR A 9 -23.09 1.57 -2.67
CA THR A 9 -23.85 1.12 -3.85
C THR A 9 -23.12 0.08 -4.67
N LYS A 10 -21.78 0.03 -4.56
CA LYS A 10 -20.88 -0.84 -5.35
C LYS A 10 -19.86 -1.53 -4.44
N PRO A 11 -19.30 -2.69 -4.86
CA PRO A 11 -18.16 -3.29 -4.19
C PRO A 11 -16.99 -2.30 -4.08
N HIS A 12 -16.40 -2.18 -2.90
CA HIS A 12 -15.26 -1.31 -2.65
C HIS A 12 -13.96 -2.08 -2.83
N VAL A 13 -13.01 -1.53 -3.58
CA VAL A 13 -11.69 -2.12 -3.86
C VAL A 13 -10.60 -1.06 -3.66
N ASN A 14 -9.55 -1.41 -2.94
CA ASN A 14 -8.38 -0.57 -2.77
C ASN A 14 -7.34 -0.94 -3.82
N ILE A 15 -6.99 -0.01 -4.68
CA ILE A 15 -5.89 -0.18 -5.64
C ILE A 15 -4.85 0.90 -5.45
N GLY A 16 -3.70 0.76 -6.10
CA GLY A 16 -2.73 1.85 -6.09
C GLY A 16 -1.70 1.70 -7.18
N THR A 17 -1.01 2.80 -7.47
CA THR A 17 0.08 2.86 -8.43
C THR A 17 1.41 2.56 -7.74
N ILE A 18 2.18 1.64 -8.32
CA ILE A 18 3.54 1.28 -7.93
C ILE A 18 4.46 1.34 -9.14
N GLY A 19 5.77 1.44 -8.93
CA GLY A 19 6.77 1.49 -10.00
C GLY A 19 7.85 2.53 -9.74
N HIS A 20 8.81 2.62 -10.64
CA HIS A 20 9.99 3.49 -10.51
C HIS A 20 9.61 4.98 -10.45
N VAL A 21 10.51 5.81 -9.89
CA VAL A 21 10.41 7.27 -9.98
C VAL A 21 10.36 7.70 -11.45
N ASP A 22 9.66 8.76 -11.77
CA ASP A 22 9.51 9.33 -13.12
C ASP A 22 8.83 8.44 -14.18
N HIS A 23 8.35 7.26 -13.83
CA HIS A 23 7.55 6.43 -14.74
C HIS A 23 6.12 6.92 -14.96
N GLY A 24 5.68 7.97 -14.24
CA GLY A 24 4.41 8.66 -14.47
C GLY A 24 3.23 8.12 -13.66
N LYS A 25 3.45 7.58 -12.45
CA LYS A 25 2.41 7.08 -11.54
C LYS A 25 1.36 8.14 -11.21
N THR A 26 1.80 9.28 -10.69
CA THR A 26 0.92 10.40 -10.32
C THR A 26 0.21 11.00 -11.54
N THR A 27 0.90 11.06 -12.70
CA THR A 27 0.30 11.49 -13.98
C THR A 27 -0.81 10.54 -14.39
N LEU A 28 -0.60 9.23 -14.26
CA LEU A 28 -1.62 8.23 -14.56
C LEU A 28 -2.82 8.34 -13.61
N THR A 29 -2.57 8.53 -12.31
CA THR A 29 -3.62 8.74 -11.30
C THR A 29 -4.48 9.97 -11.65
N ALA A 30 -3.84 11.08 -12.04
CA ALA A 30 -4.56 12.28 -12.49
C ALA A 30 -5.36 12.04 -13.80
N ALA A 31 -4.80 11.30 -14.76
CA ALA A 31 -5.49 10.95 -16.02
C ALA A 31 -6.72 10.06 -15.78
N ILE A 32 -6.63 9.09 -14.86
CA ILE A 32 -7.76 8.24 -14.45
C ILE A 32 -8.88 9.10 -13.85
N THR A 33 -8.57 9.98 -12.88
CA THR A 33 -9.58 10.84 -12.26
C THR A 33 -10.22 11.79 -13.27
N LYS A 34 -9.45 12.33 -14.22
CA LYS A 34 -9.96 13.17 -15.31
C LYS A 34 -10.94 12.41 -16.19
N TYR A 35 -10.56 11.23 -16.67
CA TYR A 35 -11.41 10.41 -17.53
C TYR A 35 -12.72 10.01 -16.84
N LEU A 36 -12.62 9.51 -15.59
CA LEU A 36 -13.81 9.10 -14.83
C LEU A 36 -14.68 10.27 -14.40
N ALA A 37 -14.13 11.48 -14.20
CA ALA A 37 -14.90 12.67 -13.93
C ALA A 37 -15.80 13.06 -15.11
N MET A 38 -15.35 12.89 -16.36
CA MET A 38 -16.17 13.10 -17.54
C MET A 38 -17.37 12.13 -17.62
N LYS A 39 -17.23 10.93 -17.05
CA LYS A 39 -18.31 9.93 -16.93
C LYS A 39 -19.15 10.10 -15.66
N GLY A 40 -18.85 11.07 -14.81
CA GLY A 40 -19.54 11.29 -13.53
C GLY A 40 -19.14 10.34 -12.39
N GLY A 41 -18.09 9.56 -12.59
CA GLY A 41 -17.59 8.57 -11.61
C GLY A 41 -16.46 9.08 -10.70
N ALA A 42 -16.05 10.35 -10.82
CA ALA A 42 -15.00 10.94 -9.99
C ALA A 42 -15.15 12.44 -9.85
N GLU A 43 -14.48 13.02 -8.82
CA GLU A 43 -14.08 14.42 -8.82
C GLU A 43 -12.67 14.50 -9.45
N TYR A 44 -12.50 15.33 -10.49
CA TYR A 44 -11.18 15.49 -11.10
C TYR A 44 -10.17 16.00 -10.09
N THR A 45 -9.08 15.29 -9.93
CA THR A 45 -7.97 15.65 -9.06
C THR A 45 -6.75 15.89 -9.94
N ASP A 46 -6.32 17.14 -10.06
CA ASP A 46 -5.14 17.48 -10.84
C ASP A 46 -3.84 17.00 -10.16
N TYR A 47 -2.75 16.93 -10.93
CA TYR A 47 -1.44 16.49 -10.46
C TYR A 47 -0.98 17.24 -9.19
N SER A 48 -1.15 18.56 -9.15
CA SER A 48 -0.72 19.40 -8.02
C SER A 48 -1.59 19.22 -6.77
N SER A 49 -2.76 18.64 -6.93
CA SER A 49 -3.67 18.30 -5.83
C SER A 49 -3.42 16.90 -5.27
N ILE A 50 -2.72 16.03 -6.02
CA ILE A 50 -2.25 14.72 -5.55
C ILE A 50 -0.96 14.93 -4.74
N ASP A 51 0.07 15.53 -5.33
CA ASP A 51 1.33 15.89 -4.68
C ASP A 51 1.20 17.25 -3.96
N LYS A 52 0.75 17.23 -2.71
CA LYS A 52 0.34 18.43 -1.95
C LYS A 52 1.48 19.10 -1.21
N ALA A 53 2.48 18.35 -0.76
CA ALA A 53 3.55 18.88 0.05
C ALA A 53 4.43 19.85 -0.76
N PRO A 54 4.87 20.97 -0.18
CA PRO A 54 5.77 21.89 -0.88
C PRO A 54 7.03 21.21 -1.43
N GLU A 55 7.60 20.26 -0.67
CA GLU A 55 8.79 19.49 -1.06
C GLU A 55 8.51 18.55 -2.23
N GLU A 56 7.31 17.98 -2.33
CA GLU A 56 6.88 17.14 -3.46
C GLU A 56 6.84 17.95 -4.75
N ARG A 57 6.27 19.16 -4.68
CA ARG A 57 6.17 20.08 -5.82
C ARG A 57 7.54 20.63 -6.25
N GLU A 58 8.39 20.94 -5.29
CA GLU A 58 9.73 21.48 -5.58
C GLU A 58 10.63 20.43 -6.25
N ARG A 59 10.53 19.18 -5.80
CA ARG A 59 11.35 18.08 -6.32
C ARG A 59 10.72 17.32 -7.49
N GLY A 60 9.41 17.51 -7.74
CA GLY A 60 8.65 16.78 -8.74
C GLY A 60 8.51 15.28 -8.47
N ILE A 61 8.56 14.88 -7.20
CA ILE A 61 8.47 13.47 -6.79
C ILE A 61 7.45 13.30 -5.67
N THR A 62 6.70 12.20 -5.68
CA THR A 62 5.81 11.83 -4.59
C THR A 62 6.61 11.33 -3.39
N ILE A 63 6.38 11.90 -2.22
CA ILE A 63 7.02 11.55 -0.94
C ILE A 63 6.06 10.75 -0.06
N ASN A 64 4.84 11.26 0.09
CA ASN A 64 3.79 10.63 0.89
C ASN A 64 2.78 9.93 0.01
N THR A 65 2.11 8.92 0.55
CA THR A 65 0.97 8.30 -0.13
C THR A 65 -0.17 9.31 -0.26
N ALA A 66 -0.74 9.42 -1.44
CA ALA A 66 -1.94 10.22 -1.67
C ALA A 66 -3.13 9.29 -1.96
N HIS A 67 -4.31 9.65 -1.45
CA HIS A 67 -5.53 8.88 -1.66
C HIS A 67 -6.51 9.67 -2.51
N VAL A 68 -6.99 9.05 -3.58
CA VAL A 68 -8.07 9.58 -4.41
C VAL A 68 -9.22 8.57 -4.51
N GLU A 69 -10.43 9.08 -4.71
CA GLU A 69 -11.67 8.29 -4.81
C GLU A 69 -12.22 8.39 -6.21
N TYR A 70 -12.65 7.26 -6.77
CA TYR A 70 -13.40 7.23 -8.02
C TYR A 70 -14.23 5.95 -8.18
N GLU A 71 -15.12 5.95 -9.17
CA GLU A 71 -15.99 4.82 -9.47
C GLU A 71 -15.97 4.51 -10.97
N THR A 72 -16.04 3.22 -11.28
CA THR A 72 -16.47 2.69 -12.57
C THR A 72 -17.96 2.33 -12.50
N ASP A 73 -18.50 1.79 -13.58
CA ASP A 73 -19.88 1.28 -13.57
C ASP A 73 -20.03 0.09 -12.59
N ASN A 74 -18.95 -0.65 -12.34
CA ASN A 74 -18.94 -1.90 -11.59
C ASN A 74 -18.50 -1.76 -10.14
N ARG A 75 -17.56 -0.84 -9.83
CA ARG A 75 -16.84 -0.78 -8.56
C ARG A 75 -16.57 0.63 -8.09
N HIS A 76 -16.46 0.78 -6.77
CA HIS A 76 -15.94 1.96 -6.09
C HIS A 76 -14.48 1.72 -5.69
N TYR A 77 -13.60 2.67 -6.01
CA TYR A 77 -12.17 2.56 -5.77
C TYR A 77 -11.66 3.61 -4.79
N ALA A 78 -10.87 3.16 -3.82
CA ALA A 78 -9.88 4.00 -3.15
C ALA A 78 -8.53 3.74 -3.83
N HIS A 79 -7.93 4.76 -4.40
CA HIS A 79 -6.64 4.67 -5.09
C HIS A 79 -5.54 5.31 -4.26
N VAL A 80 -4.48 4.55 -4.01
CA VAL A 80 -3.30 5.00 -3.27
C VAL A 80 -2.18 5.27 -4.26
N ASP A 81 -1.81 6.52 -4.45
CA ASP A 81 -0.62 6.89 -5.22
C ASP A 81 0.63 6.74 -4.36
N CYS A 82 1.54 5.83 -4.72
CA CYS A 82 2.72 5.50 -3.95
C CYS A 82 3.98 6.21 -4.45
N PRO A 83 4.88 6.63 -3.53
CA PRO A 83 6.17 7.17 -3.91
C PRO A 83 6.98 6.14 -4.70
N GLY A 84 7.77 6.62 -5.67
CA GLY A 84 8.65 5.78 -6.51
C GLY A 84 10.10 5.78 -6.07
N HIS A 85 10.53 6.74 -5.26
CA HIS A 85 11.93 6.92 -4.89
C HIS A 85 12.34 6.00 -3.73
N ALA A 86 13.57 5.47 -3.80
CA ALA A 86 14.11 4.52 -2.82
C ALA A 86 14.10 5.04 -1.37
N ASP A 87 14.27 6.34 -1.16
CA ASP A 87 14.27 6.94 0.18
C ASP A 87 12.89 6.86 0.87
N TYR A 88 11.81 6.70 0.09
CA TYR A 88 10.43 6.69 0.59
C TYR A 88 9.77 5.31 0.57
N VAL A 89 10.57 4.25 0.46
CA VAL A 89 10.09 2.86 0.43
C VAL A 89 9.20 2.52 1.65
N LYS A 90 9.46 3.11 2.82
CA LYS A 90 8.59 2.96 4.00
C LYS A 90 7.14 3.40 3.70
N ASN A 91 6.97 4.53 3.02
CA ASN A 91 5.64 5.01 2.65
C ASN A 91 5.02 4.14 1.55
N MET A 92 5.84 3.65 0.60
CA MET A 92 5.42 2.69 -0.41
C MET A 92 4.91 1.37 0.23
N ILE A 93 5.64 0.80 1.19
CA ILE A 93 5.21 -0.42 1.91
C ILE A 93 3.88 -0.18 2.62
N THR A 94 3.74 0.95 3.31
CA THR A 94 2.49 1.31 3.99
C THR A 94 1.31 1.42 3.02
N GLY A 95 1.52 2.08 1.87
CA GLY A 95 0.51 2.18 0.82
C GLY A 95 0.16 0.82 0.22
N ALA A 96 1.18 0.02 -0.14
CA ALA A 96 0.97 -1.30 -0.74
C ALA A 96 0.24 -2.27 0.20
N ALA A 97 0.47 -2.19 1.50
CA ALA A 97 -0.23 -3.02 2.49
C ALA A 97 -1.76 -2.76 2.54
N GLN A 98 -2.21 -1.64 1.98
CA GLN A 98 -3.63 -1.29 1.90
C GLN A 98 -4.31 -1.77 0.62
N MET A 99 -3.55 -2.25 -0.39
CA MET A 99 -4.07 -2.57 -1.72
C MET A 99 -4.69 -3.95 -1.80
N ASP A 100 -5.81 -4.03 -2.47
CA ASP A 100 -6.45 -5.28 -2.93
C ASP A 100 -5.97 -5.66 -4.34
N GLY A 101 -5.29 -4.74 -5.01
CA GLY A 101 -4.63 -4.91 -6.31
C GLY A 101 -3.75 -3.71 -6.61
N ALA A 102 -2.77 -3.86 -7.49
CA ALA A 102 -1.87 -2.78 -7.87
C ALA A 102 -1.83 -2.55 -9.39
N ILE A 103 -1.58 -1.30 -9.78
CA ILE A 103 -1.22 -0.91 -11.14
C ILE A 103 0.28 -0.66 -11.16
N LEU A 104 1.01 -1.53 -11.82
CA LEU A 104 2.45 -1.36 -12.04
C LEU A 104 2.68 -0.44 -13.24
N VAL A 105 3.30 0.70 -13.01
CA VAL A 105 3.59 1.69 -14.06
C VAL A 105 5.06 1.56 -14.48
N VAL A 106 5.28 1.28 -15.76
CA VAL A 106 6.63 1.14 -16.35
C VAL A 106 6.71 2.04 -17.59
N ALA A 107 7.69 2.93 -17.64
CA ALA A 107 7.94 3.73 -18.84
C ALA A 107 8.51 2.83 -19.94
N ALA A 108 7.92 2.89 -21.12
CA ALA A 108 8.36 2.09 -22.28
C ALA A 108 9.78 2.47 -22.73
N SER A 109 10.19 3.74 -22.55
CA SER A 109 11.54 4.22 -22.88
C SER A 109 12.65 3.63 -22.00
N ASP A 110 12.32 3.30 -20.73
CA ASP A 110 13.32 2.91 -19.72
C ASP A 110 13.25 1.42 -19.36
N GLY A 111 12.09 0.80 -19.58
CA GLY A 111 11.82 -0.56 -19.14
C GLY A 111 11.78 -0.72 -17.61
N PRO A 112 11.80 -1.97 -17.11
CA PRO A 112 11.76 -2.23 -15.68
C PRO A 112 13.10 -1.88 -15.02
N MET A 113 13.08 -0.93 -14.10
CA MET A 113 14.24 -0.43 -13.37
C MET A 113 14.38 -1.03 -11.95
N ALA A 114 15.36 -0.58 -11.17
CA ALA A 114 15.66 -1.14 -9.85
C ALA A 114 14.48 -1.05 -8.87
N GLN A 115 13.82 0.13 -8.78
CA GLN A 115 12.66 0.29 -7.91
C GLN A 115 11.43 -0.46 -8.43
N THR A 116 11.30 -0.68 -9.74
CA THR A 116 10.23 -1.53 -10.30
C THR A 116 10.31 -2.94 -9.70
N ARG A 117 11.51 -3.52 -9.68
CA ARG A 117 11.77 -4.85 -9.10
C ARG A 117 11.50 -4.88 -7.59
N GLU A 118 11.97 -3.85 -6.88
CA GLU A 118 11.75 -3.72 -5.43
C GLU A 118 10.26 -3.58 -5.10
N HIS A 119 9.51 -2.78 -5.88
CA HIS A 119 8.08 -2.58 -5.66
C HIS A 119 7.26 -3.85 -5.93
N ILE A 120 7.58 -4.64 -6.96
CA ILE A 120 6.93 -5.93 -7.22
C ILE A 120 7.20 -6.89 -6.06
N LEU A 121 8.47 -6.99 -5.62
CA LEU A 121 8.85 -7.81 -4.48
C LEU A 121 8.08 -7.42 -3.21
N LEU A 122 8.04 -6.14 -2.89
CA LEU A 122 7.36 -5.62 -1.71
C LEU A 122 5.84 -5.83 -1.79
N ALA A 123 5.23 -5.59 -2.96
CA ALA A 123 3.82 -5.88 -3.18
C ALA A 123 3.49 -7.36 -2.91
N ARG A 124 4.35 -8.27 -3.38
CA ARG A 124 4.21 -9.70 -3.09
C ARG A 124 4.31 -9.99 -1.59
N GLN A 125 5.27 -9.38 -0.90
CA GLN A 125 5.50 -9.59 0.53
C GLN A 125 4.37 -9.08 1.42
N VAL A 126 3.81 -7.90 1.11
CA VAL A 126 2.66 -7.37 1.86
C VAL A 126 1.34 -8.05 1.49
N GLY A 127 1.36 -8.91 0.46
CA GLY A 127 0.23 -9.75 0.09
C GLY A 127 -0.74 -9.13 -0.91
N VAL A 128 -0.29 -8.20 -1.76
CA VAL A 128 -1.08 -7.73 -2.91
C VAL A 128 -1.42 -8.92 -3.80
N PRO A 129 -2.70 -9.25 -4.02
CA PRO A 129 -3.06 -10.50 -4.68
C PRO A 129 -2.93 -10.47 -6.20
N ALA A 130 -3.07 -9.29 -6.82
CA ALA A 130 -3.06 -9.15 -8.27
C ALA A 130 -2.43 -7.82 -8.71
N ILE A 131 -1.79 -7.83 -9.87
CA ILE A 131 -1.17 -6.67 -10.51
C ILE A 131 -1.70 -6.56 -11.94
N VAL A 132 -2.03 -5.34 -12.36
CA VAL A 132 -2.25 -4.94 -13.76
C VAL A 132 -1.11 -4.02 -14.17
N VAL A 133 -0.64 -4.09 -15.40
CA VAL A 133 0.49 -3.25 -15.85
C VAL A 133 -0.01 -2.15 -16.78
N PHE A 134 0.49 -0.94 -16.56
CA PHE A 134 0.39 0.15 -17.51
C PHE A 134 1.79 0.49 -18.06
N MET A 135 2.06 0.12 -19.30
CA MET A 135 3.26 0.49 -20.03
C MET A 135 3.07 1.92 -20.54
N ASN A 136 3.62 2.87 -19.80
CA ASN A 136 3.46 4.31 -20.01
C ASN A 136 4.50 4.88 -20.99
N LYS A 137 4.26 6.08 -21.48
CA LYS A 137 5.16 6.84 -22.37
C LYS A 137 5.46 6.13 -23.70
N VAL A 138 4.51 5.37 -24.23
CA VAL A 138 4.68 4.69 -25.52
C VAL A 138 4.84 5.67 -26.69
N ASP A 139 4.38 6.90 -26.51
CA ASP A 139 4.56 8.03 -27.44
C ASP A 139 6.03 8.47 -27.61
N GLN A 140 6.93 8.02 -26.72
CA GLN A 140 8.36 8.29 -26.78
C GLN A 140 9.16 7.18 -27.46
N VAL A 141 8.52 6.11 -27.91
CA VAL A 141 9.16 4.95 -28.51
C VAL A 141 8.59 4.69 -29.90
N ASP A 142 9.38 4.94 -30.94
CA ASP A 142 8.99 4.76 -32.33
C ASP A 142 9.14 3.31 -32.81
N ASP A 143 9.92 2.48 -32.11
CA ASP A 143 10.22 1.12 -32.50
C ASP A 143 9.27 0.11 -31.81
N PRO A 144 8.39 -0.56 -32.59
CA PRO A 144 7.50 -1.57 -32.03
C PRO A 144 8.22 -2.78 -31.42
N GLU A 145 9.39 -3.17 -31.94
CA GLU A 145 10.16 -4.30 -31.41
C GLU A 145 10.67 -3.99 -29.99
N LEU A 146 11.01 -2.74 -29.72
CA LEU A 146 11.40 -2.31 -28.37
C LEU A 146 10.24 -2.42 -27.37
N LEU A 147 9.01 -2.08 -27.81
CA LEU A 147 7.83 -2.23 -26.96
C LEU A 147 7.56 -3.71 -26.61
N GLU A 148 7.78 -4.62 -27.55
CA GLU A 148 7.64 -6.05 -27.32
C GLU A 148 8.72 -6.58 -26.35
N LEU A 149 9.96 -6.13 -26.49
CA LEU A 149 11.05 -6.49 -25.59
C LEU A 149 10.77 -6.01 -24.14
N VAL A 150 10.33 -4.77 -23.98
CA VAL A 150 9.96 -4.25 -22.67
C VAL A 150 8.79 -5.03 -22.04
N GLU A 151 7.81 -5.42 -22.85
CA GLU A 151 6.71 -6.27 -22.39
C GLU A 151 7.21 -7.64 -21.91
N MET A 152 8.11 -8.27 -22.64
CA MET A 152 8.73 -9.54 -22.26
C MET A 152 9.49 -9.40 -20.94
N ASP A 153 10.30 -8.37 -20.77
CA ASP A 153 11.06 -8.10 -19.55
C ASP A 153 10.12 -7.91 -18.33
N ILE A 154 8.98 -7.24 -18.52
CA ILE A 154 7.98 -7.05 -17.47
C ILE A 154 7.37 -8.39 -17.08
N ARG A 155 6.97 -9.23 -18.03
CA ARG A 155 6.41 -10.57 -17.81
C ARG A 155 7.38 -11.47 -17.06
N ASP A 156 8.65 -11.48 -17.46
CA ASP A 156 9.71 -12.28 -16.84
C ASP A 156 9.94 -11.87 -15.38
N ILE A 157 9.96 -10.57 -15.11
CA ILE A 157 10.14 -10.07 -13.74
C ILE A 157 8.94 -10.43 -12.87
N LEU A 158 7.71 -10.25 -13.36
CA LEU A 158 6.50 -10.60 -12.62
C LEU A 158 6.48 -12.10 -12.29
N SER A 159 6.82 -12.95 -13.26
CA SER A 159 6.94 -14.41 -13.08
C SER A 159 8.01 -14.78 -12.06
N LYS A 160 9.15 -14.10 -12.08
CA LYS A 160 10.24 -14.30 -11.11
C LYS A 160 9.79 -14.01 -9.67
N TYR A 161 8.88 -13.06 -9.47
CA TYR A 161 8.33 -12.72 -8.15
C TYR A 161 6.99 -13.41 -7.87
N GLU A 162 6.71 -14.53 -8.55
CA GLU A 162 5.55 -15.40 -8.34
C GLU A 162 4.19 -14.74 -8.62
N PHE A 163 4.15 -13.76 -9.51
CA PHE A 163 2.92 -13.31 -10.15
C PHE A 163 2.76 -14.04 -11.49
N PRO A 164 1.52 -14.28 -11.98
CA PRO A 164 1.30 -14.99 -13.24
C PRO A 164 1.62 -14.11 -14.46
N GLY A 165 2.91 -13.84 -14.71
CA GLY A 165 3.39 -12.85 -15.67
C GLY A 165 2.83 -13.01 -17.08
N ASP A 166 2.59 -14.24 -17.52
CA ASP A 166 2.02 -14.52 -18.86
C ASP A 166 0.55 -14.09 -18.99
N ASP A 167 -0.22 -14.18 -17.88
CA ASP A 167 -1.66 -13.91 -17.87
C ASP A 167 -2.02 -12.47 -17.48
N ILE A 168 -1.03 -11.71 -16.97
CA ILE A 168 -1.26 -10.34 -16.47
C ILE A 168 -1.58 -9.40 -17.64
N PRO A 169 -2.68 -8.61 -17.56
CA PRO A 169 -2.97 -7.56 -18.53
C PRO A 169 -1.88 -6.50 -18.57
N ILE A 170 -1.36 -6.20 -19.75
CA ILE A 170 -0.40 -5.11 -19.98
C ILE A 170 -1.01 -4.14 -20.98
N ILE A 171 -1.38 -2.97 -20.49
CA ILE A 171 -1.98 -1.90 -21.30
C ILE A 171 -0.90 -0.92 -21.71
N LYS A 172 -0.85 -0.57 -23.00
CA LYS A 172 0.13 0.33 -23.61
C LYS A 172 -0.51 1.71 -23.83
N GLY A 173 0.10 2.79 -23.34
CA GLY A 173 -0.47 4.11 -23.52
C GLY A 173 0.44 5.25 -23.07
N SER A 174 -0.10 6.48 -23.17
CA SER A 174 0.52 7.69 -22.65
C SER A 174 -0.44 8.38 -21.68
N ALA A 175 -0.11 8.30 -20.39
CA ALA A 175 -0.88 8.98 -19.36
C ALA A 175 -0.87 10.50 -19.54
N LEU A 176 0.24 11.06 -20.02
CA LEU A 176 0.38 12.49 -20.28
C LEU A 176 -0.52 12.92 -21.44
N ALA A 177 -0.55 12.17 -22.54
CA ALA A 177 -1.42 12.48 -23.68
C ALA A 177 -2.90 12.48 -23.27
N ALA A 178 -3.33 11.53 -22.44
CA ALA A 178 -4.69 11.52 -21.89
C ALA A 178 -4.95 12.72 -20.96
N LEU A 179 -3.97 13.05 -20.10
CA LEU A 179 -4.10 14.16 -19.14
C LEU A 179 -4.17 15.52 -19.88
N GLU A 180 -3.37 15.74 -20.91
CA GLU A 180 -3.30 16.99 -21.68
C GLU A 180 -4.37 17.10 -22.79
N CYS A 181 -5.07 16.01 -23.10
CA CYS A 181 -6.14 16.04 -24.10
C CYS A 181 -7.20 17.08 -23.75
N ALA A 182 -7.45 18.02 -24.66
CA ALA A 182 -8.43 19.09 -24.46
C ALA A 182 -9.89 18.62 -24.70
N SER A 183 -10.07 17.42 -25.25
CA SER A 183 -11.41 16.86 -25.52
C SER A 183 -12.16 16.58 -24.22
N THR A 184 -13.45 16.89 -24.21
CA THR A 184 -14.39 16.50 -23.14
C THR A 184 -15.23 15.28 -23.53
N ASP A 185 -14.94 14.68 -24.69
CA ASP A 185 -15.59 13.46 -25.17
C ASP A 185 -14.82 12.24 -24.66
N PRO A 186 -15.40 11.38 -23.80
CA PRO A 186 -14.76 10.17 -23.32
C PRO A 186 -14.38 9.17 -24.41
N SER A 187 -14.94 9.31 -25.62
CA SER A 187 -14.63 8.44 -26.79
C SER A 187 -13.40 8.89 -27.57
N ASP A 188 -12.77 10.00 -27.18
CA ASP A 188 -11.54 10.46 -27.84
C ASP A 188 -10.44 9.41 -27.73
N PRO A 189 -9.71 9.09 -28.82
CA PRO A 189 -8.66 8.09 -28.83
C PRO A 189 -7.56 8.27 -27.78
N ALA A 190 -7.32 9.51 -27.33
CA ALA A 190 -6.35 9.79 -26.27
C ALA A 190 -6.73 9.14 -24.93
N TYR A 191 -8.02 8.89 -24.69
CA TYR A 191 -8.51 8.24 -23.47
C TYR A 191 -8.62 6.71 -23.58
N ALA A 192 -8.50 6.15 -24.79
CA ALA A 192 -8.67 4.70 -25.00
C ALA A 192 -7.78 3.83 -24.08
N PRO A 193 -6.48 4.14 -23.87
CA PRO A 193 -5.66 3.37 -22.93
C PRO A 193 -6.11 3.46 -21.47
N ILE A 194 -6.72 4.57 -21.07
CA ILE A 194 -7.24 4.73 -19.71
C ILE A 194 -8.52 3.90 -19.52
N LEU A 195 -9.40 3.88 -20.53
CA LEU A 195 -10.57 3.01 -20.53
C LEU A 195 -10.15 1.55 -20.45
N GLU A 196 -9.23 1.11 -21.32
CA GLU A 196 -8.73 -0.27 -21.35
C GLU A 196 -8.09 -0.66 -20.01
N LEU A 197 -7.33 0.24 -19.39
CA LEU A 197 -6.77 0.01 -18.07
C LEU A 197 -7.86 -0.20 -17.02
N MET A 198 -8.89 0.64 -17.01
CA MET A 198 -9.95 0.52 -16.00
C MET A 198 -10.81 -0.72 -16.22
N ASP A 199 -11.03 -1.15 -17.46
CA ASP A 199 -11.70 -2.41 -17.79
C ASP A 199 -10.86 -3.61 -17.33
N ALA A 200 -9.55 -3.55 -17.52
CA ALA A 200 -8.63 -4.58 -17.02
C ALA A 200 -8.60 -4.63 -15.48
N VAL A 201 -8.59 -3.49 -14.81
CA VAL A 201 -8.66 -3.39 -13.35
C VAL A 201 -9.97 -3.97 -12.83
N ASP A 202 -11.10 -3.62 -13.44
CA ASP A 202 -12.43 -4.11 -13.07
C ASP A 202 -12.55 -5.65 -13.22
N SER A 203 -11.95 -6.21 -14.26
CA SER A 203 -12.09 -7.63 -14.60
C SER A 203 -11.03 -8.52 -13.96
N TYR A 204 -9.78 -8.07 -13.88
CA TYR A 204 -8.65 -8.90 -13.47
C TYR A 204 -8.38 -8.85 -11.96
N ILE A 205 -8.53 -7.67 -11.32
CA ILE A 205 -8.32 -7.56 -9.86
C ILE A 205 -9.52 -8.19 -9.14
N PRO A 206 -9.30 -9.20 -8.27
CA PRO A 206 -10.39 -9.88 -7.57
C PRO A 206 -11.10 -8.92 -6.61
N THR A 207 -12.42 -9.10 -6.45
CA THR A 207 -13.14 -8.46 -5.34
C THR A 207 -12.67 -9.11 -4.04
N PRO A 208 -12.12 -8.35 -3.08
CA PRO A 208 -11.54 -8.93 -1.88
C PRO A 208 -12.60 -9.54 -0.97
N ASP A 209 -12.27 -10.68 -0.36
CA ASP A 209 -13.06 -11.25 0.73
C ASP A 209 -12.82 -10.42 2.00
N ARG A 210 -13.87 -9.76 2.46
CA ARG A 210 -13.81 -8.88 3.64
C ARG A 210 -14.03 -9.68 4.91
N LYS A 211 -13.04 -9.70 5.80
CA LYS A 211 -13.10 -10.37 7.12
C LYS A 211 -13.92 -9.55 8.13
N ALA A 212 -15.19 -9.25 7.79
CA ALA A 212 -16.04 -8.38 8.59
C ALA A 212 -16.48 -9.00 9.93
N ASP A 213 -16.51 -10.33 10.03
CA ASP A 213 -16.93 -11.07 11.23
C ASP A 213 -15.86 -11.16 12.33
N LEU A 214 -14.61 -10.79 12.01
CA LEU A 214 -13.51 -10.78 12.98
C LEU A 214 -13.56 -9.53 13.87
N PRO A 215 -12.89 -9.54 15.04
CA PRO A 215 -12.72 -8.33 15.85
C PRO A 215 -12.08 -7.20 15.08
N PHE A 216 -12.60 -5.97 15.22
CA PHE A 216 -12.09 -4.77 14.56
C PHE A 216 -10.60 -4.58 14.78
N LEU A 217 -9.88 -4.27 13.70
CA LEU A 217 -8.49 -3.85 13.69
C LEU A 217 -8.25 -2.87 12.55
N MET A 218 -7.59 -1.75 12.86
CA MET A 218 -7.15 -0.74 11.91
C MET A 218 -5.74 -0.26 12.26
N PRO A 219 -4.71 -0.53 11.43
CA PRO A 219 -3.40 0.09 11.56
C PRO A 219 -3.49 1.61 11.36
N VAL A 220 -2.83 2.37 12.23
CA VAL A 220 -2.76 3.83 12.13
C VAL A 220 -1.70 4.21 11.10
N GLU A 221 -2.12 4.94 10.08
CA GLU A 221 -1.28 5.42 8.99
C GLU A 221 -0.81 6.86 9.21
N ASP A 222 -1.74 7.70 9.62
CA ASP A 222 -1.46 9.11 9.95
C ASP A 222 -2.41 9.61 11.04
N THR A 223 -2.03 10.70 11.67
CA THR A 223 -2.84 11.35 12.72
C THR A 223 -2.91 12.85 12.49
N MET A 224 -4.10 13.40 12.62
CA MET A 224 -4.33 14.83 12.47
C MET A 224 -5.24 15.37 13.57
N THR A 225 -5.08 16.66 13.89
CA THR A 225 -5.98 17.34 14.82
C THR A 225 -6.95 18.22 14.04
N ILE A 226 -8.24 18.06 14.34
CA ILE A 226 -9.28 18.97 13.85
C ILE A 226 -9.64 19.92 14.98
N THR A 227 -9.39 21.21 14.78
CA THR A 227 -9.68 22.26 15.76
C THR A 227 -11.15 22.19 16.21
N GLY A 228 -11.37 22.10 17.52
CA GLY A 228 -12.70 22.00 18.13
C GLY A 228 -13.39 20.63 18.01
N ARG A 229 -12.77 19.63 17.37
CA ARG A 229 -13.35 18.26 17.23
C ARG A 229 -12.51 17.18 17.89
N GLY A 230 -11.18 17.26 17.86
CA GLY A 230 -10.27 16.31 18.46
C GLY A 230 -9.27 15.70 17.50
N THR A 231 -8.68 14.58 17.88
CA THR A 231 -7.68 13.84 17.08
C THR A 231 -8.38 12.81 16.19
N VAL A 232 -7.97 12.77 14.94
CA VAL A 232 -8.39 11.77 13.94
C VAL A 232 -7.20 10.86 13.67
N ALA A 233 -7.42 9.55 13.76
CA ALA A 233 -6.51 8.54 13.25
C ALA A 233 -7.01 8.05 11.90
N THR A 234 -6.14 8.04 10.89
CA THR A 234 -6.46 7.53 9.56
C THR A 234 -5.82 6.16 9.34
N GLY A 235 -6.48 5.33 8.56
CA GLY A 235 -5.99 4.02 8.18
C GLY A 235 -7.03 3.21 7.42
N ARG A 236 -6.60 2.08 6.88
CA ARG A 236 -7.49 1.06 6.32
C ARG A 236 -7.93 0.11 7.41
N VAL A 237 -9.23 -0.16 7.48
CA VAL A 237 -9.76 -1.24 8.34
C VAL A 237 -9.27 -2.58 7.80
N GLU A 238 -8.40 -3.26 8.55
CA GLU A 238 -7.81 -4.55 8.16
C GLU A 238 -8.84 -5.67 8.28
N ARG A 239 -9.66 -5.65 9.34
CA ARG A 239 -10.71 -6.61 9.62
C ARG A 239 -11.78 -6.06 10.56
N GLY A 240 -12.92 -6.74 10.59
CA GLY A 240 -14.03 -6.42 11.48
C GLY A 240 -14.83 -5.21 11.04
N GLN A 241 -15.63 -4.72 11.98
CA GLN A 241 -16.46 -3.53 11.82
C GLN A 241 -16.25 -2.57 12.99
N LEU A 242 -16.35 -1.28 12.72
CA LEU A 242 -16.30 -0.19 13.68
C LEU A 242 -17.56 0.66 13.55
N LYS A 243 -18.27 0.86 14.64
CA LYS A 243 -19.48 1.69 14.69
C LYS A 243 -19.23 2.97 15.45
N LEU A 244 -20.01 3.98 15.12
CA LEU A 244 -20.04 5.21 15.89
C LEU A 244 -20.41 4.92 17.35
N GLY A 245 -19.60 5.37 18.30
CA GLY A 245 -19.79 5.12 19.73
C GLY A 245 -19.03 3.90 20.28
N ASP A 246 -18.39 3.10 19.43
CA ASP A 246 -17.61 1.96 19.90
C ASP A 246 -16.39 2.40 20.71
N GLU A 247 -16.08 1.61 21.76
CA GLU A 247 -14.83 1.70 22.50
C GLU A 247 -13.74 0.94 21.73
N VAL A 248 -12.58 1.56 21.58
CA VAL A 248 -11.39 0.99 20.96
C VAL A 248 -10.17 1.14 21.86
N GLU A 249 -9.18 0.26 21.68
CA GLU A 249 -7.85 0.36 22.29
C GLU A 249 -6.83 0.82 21.26
N ILE A 250 -5.90 1.66 21.72
CA ILE A 250 -4.69 2.08 20.98
C ILE A 250 -3.56 1.18 21.47
N ILE A 251 -2.96 0.39 20.57
CA ILE A 251 -1.96 -0.64 20.90
C ILE A 251 -0.71 -0.46 20.04
N GLY A 252 0.46 -0.65 20.66
CA GLY A 252 1.77 -0.66 20.01
C GLY A 252 2.62 0.56 20.33
N LEU A 253 3.93 0.44 20.09
CA LEU A 253 4.99 1.40 20.37
C LEU A 253 5.23 1.67 21.87
N THR A 254 4.29 1.36 22.73
CA THR A 254 4.36 1.39 24.19
C THR A 254 3.70 0.15 24.78
N GLU A 255 4.01 -0.17 26.03
CA GLU A 255 3.31 -1.22 26.78
C GLU A 255 1.93 -0.77 27.27
N GLU A 256 1.70 0.54 27.31
CA GLU A 256 0.45 1.14 27.74
C GLU A 256 -0.67 0.88 26.72
N ARG A 257 -1.87 0.66 27.24
CA ARG A 257 -3.09 0.47 26.47
C ARG A 257 -4.02 1.62 26.77
N ALA A 258 -4.17 2.52 25.81
CA ALA A 258 -5.11 3.62 25.95
C ALA A 258 -6.47 3.22 25.36
N LYS A 259 -7.54 3.46 26.10
CA LYS A 259 -8.92 3.26 25.64
C LYS A 259 -9.54 4.58 25.26
N THR A 260 -10.31 4.57 24.19
CA THR A 260 -11.06 5.74 23.76
C THR A 260 -12.36 5.33 23.06
N VAL A 261 -13.21 6.30 22.77
CA VAL A 261 -14.49 6.10 22.07
C VAL A 261 -14.43 6.81 20.73
N VAL A 262 -14.88 6.13 19.68
CA VAL A 262 -15.00 6.69 18.34
C VAL A 262 -16.24 7.58 18.25
N THR A 263 -16.04 8.87 18.03
CA THR A 263 -17.11 9.89 17.97
C THR A 263 -17.48 10.35 16.58
N GLY A 264 -16.74 9.89 15.56
CA GLY A 264 -17.00 10.18 14.16
C GLY A 264 -16.21 9.23 13.27
N ILE A 265 -16.79 8.86 12.15
CA ILE A 265 -16.13 8.06 11.10
C ILE A 265 -16.35 8.78 9.78
N GLU A 266 -15.27 9.02 9.05
CA GLU A 266 -15.31 9.69 7.75
C GLU A 266 -14.46 8.92 6.73
N MET A 267 -14.94 8.87 5.50
CA MET A 267 -14.22 8.35 4.34
C MET A 267 -14.40 9.32 3.18
N PHE A 268 -13.31 9.81 2.58
CA PHE A 268 -13.33 10.79 1.48
C PHE A 268 -14.24 12.01 1.77
N ARG A 269 -14.12 12.57 2.99
CA ARG A 269 -14.91 13.73 3.49
C ARG A 269 -16.43 13.47 3.65
N LYS A 270 -16.89 12.24 3.42
CA LYS A 270 -18.27 11.77 3.67
C LYS A 270 -18.33 11.10 5.03
N THR A 271 -19.46 11.23 5.74
CA THR A 271 -19.66 10.59 7.05
C THR A 271 -20.20 9.17 6.90
N LEU A 272 -19.76 8.27 7.80
CA LEU A 272 -20.25 6.90 7.88
C LEU A 272 -20.87 6.63 9.26
N ASP A 273 -21.92 5.79 9.31
CA ASP A 273 -22.47 5.28 10.56
C ASP A 273 -21.59 4.14 11.10
N TYR A 274 -20.98 3.38 10.19
CA TYR A 274 -20.03 2.30 10.50
C TYR A 274 -19.00 2.16 9.38
N ALA A 275 -17.84 1.65 9.75
CA ALA A 275 -16.81 1.21 8.81
C ALA A 275 -16.65 -0.29 8.88
N GLU A 276 -16.19 -0.90 7.79
CA GLU A 276 -15.93 -2.33 7.71
C GLU A 276 -14.59 -2.62 7.05
N ALA A 277 -14.14 -3.87 7.17
CA ALA A 277 -12.89 -4.32 6.57
C ALA A 277 -12.76 -3.83 5.12
N GLY A 278 -11.63 -3.20 4.81
CA GLY A 278 -11.32 -2.61 3.51
C GLY A 278 -11.56 -1.10 3.40
N ASP A 279 -12.35 -0.49 4.27
CA ASP A 279 -12.58 0.95 4.22
C ASP A 279 -11.33 1.74 4.65
N ASN A 280 -11.01 2.79 3.91
CA ASN A 280 -10.00 3.78 4.30
C ASN A 280 -10.68 4.91 5.05
N ILE A 281 -10.51 4.98 6.34
CA ILE A 281 -11.27 5.89 7.20
C ILE A 281 -10.38 6.82 8.03
N GLY A 282 -11.01 7.95 8.43
CA GLY A 282 -10.57 8.74 9.55
C GLY A 282 -11.51 8.52 10.74
N ALA A 283 -10.99 7.96 11.82
CA ALA A 283 -11.71 7.74 13.06
C ALA A 283 -11.44 8.90 14.04
N LEU A 284 -12.48 9.64 14.41
CA LEU A 284 -12.39 10.73 15.40
C LEU A 284 -12.45 10.14 16.81
N LEU A 285 -11.40 10.39 17.60
CA LEU A 285 -11.21 9.79 18.92
C LEU A 285 -11.49 10.79 20.03
N ARG A 286 -12.23 10.36 21.05
CA ARG A 286 -12.60 11.19 22.20
C ARG A 286 -11.44 11.30 23.19
N GLY A 287 -11.04 12.54 23.55
CA GLY A 287 -10.09 12.78 24.62
C GLY A 287 -8.64 12.37 24.33
N VAL A 288 -8.34 11.93 23.11
CA VAL A 288 -6.99 11.59 22.67
C VAL A 288 -6.32 12.84 22.07
N GLN A 289 -5.13 13.15 22.51
CA GLN A 289 -4.29 14.20 21.91
C GLN A 289 -3.42 13.59 20.80
N ARG A 290 -2.97 14.43 19.86
CA ARG A 290 -2.11 13.96 18.76
C ARG A 290 -0.82 13.27 19.23
N LYS A 291 -0.29 13.66 20.37
CA LYS A 291 0.91 13.05 20.97
C LYS A 291 0.68 11.67 21.59
N ASP A 292 -0.58 11.29 21.81
CA ASP A 292 -0.96 10.04 22.48
C ASP A 292 -1.24 8.92 21.46
N ILE A 293 -1.22 9.24 20.17
CA ILE A 293 -1.41 8.29 19.07
C ILE A 293 -0.54 8.67 17.89
N GLU A 294 0.15 7.68 17.31
CA GLU A 294 1.05 7.88 16.19
C GLU A 294 1.01 6.74 15.17
N ARG A 295 1.55 7.00 13.99
CA ARG A 295 1.72 5.99 12.95
C ARG A 295 2.47 4.77 13.49
N GLY A 296 1.98 3.58 13.17
CA GLY A 296 2.56 2.31 13.60
C GLY A 296 1.84 1.65 14.75
N GLN A 297 1.00 2.39 15.46
CA GLN A 297 0.03 1.81 16.38
C GLN A 297 -1.18 1.24 15.63
N VAL A 298 -2.03 0.52 16.34
CA VAL A 298 -3.30 0.03 15.81
C VAL A 298 -4.46 0.49 16.70
N LEU A 299 -5.61 0.75 16.07
CA LEU A 299 -6.90 0.78 16.76
C LEU A 299 -7.52 -0.60 16.68
N CYS A 300 -7.93 -1.16 17.79
CA CYS A 300 -8.56 -2.48 17.82
C CYS A 300 -9.71 -2.56 18.80
N LYS A 301 -10.53 -3.62 18.66
CA LYS A 301 -11.52 -3.95 19.67
C LYS A 301 -10.83 -4.27 21.00
N PRO A 302 -11.30 -3.72 22.14
CA PRO A 302 -10.64 -3.91 23.43
C PRO A 302 -10.36 -5.38 23.77
N GLY A 303 -9.11 -5.66 24.20
CA GLY A 303 -8.67 -6.97 24.65
C GLY A 303 -8.38 -8.00 23.54
N THR A 304 -8.40 -7.60 22.26
CA THR A 304 -8.19 -8.55 21.15
C THR A 304 -6.75 -8.62 20.65
N ILE A 305 -5.96 -7.58 20.88
CA ILE A 305 -4.54 -7.49 20.49
C ILE A 305 -3.72 -7.05 21.70
N HIS A 306 -2.47 -7.49 21.74
CA HIS A 306 -1.52 -7.16 22.81
C HIS A 306 -0.24 -6.55 22.23
N PRO A 307 0.39 -5.59 22.92
CA PRO A 307 1.72 -5.15 22.54
C PRO A 307 2.74 -6.21 22.94
N LEU A 308 3.53 -6.67 21.97
CA LEU A 308 4.50 -7.74 22.16
C LEU A 308 5.86 -7.36 21.57
N THR A 309 6.93 -7.87 22.17
CA THR A 309 8.30 -7.67 21.68
C THR A 309 8.93 -8.95 21.12
N LYS A 310 8.36 -10.13 21.41
CA LYS A 310 8.98 -11.40 21.04
C LYS A 310 8.07 -12.26 20.18
N PHE A 311 8.65 -12.82 19.13
CA PHE A 311 7.95 -13.75 18.25
C PHE A 311 8.91 -14.74 17.59
N VAL A 312 8.35 -15.81 17.05
CA VAL A 312 9.01 -16.73 16.14
C VAL A 312 8.43 -16.49 14.74
N GLY A 313 9.28 -16.45 13.74
CA GLY A 313 8.85 -16.26 12.35
C GLY A 313 9.61 -17.14 11.37
N GLN A 314 8.90 -17.60 10.34
CA GLN A 314 9.50 -18.25 9.19
C GLN A 314 9.94 -17.17 8.21
N VAL A 315 11.23 -17.19 7.82
CA VAL A 315 11.85 -16.13 7.01
C VAL A 315 12.53 -16.73 5.79
N TYR A 316 12.31 -16.11 4.63
CA TYR A 316 13.12 -16.28 3.44
C TYR A 316 14.13 -15.13 3.33
N VAL A 317 15.41 -15.47 3.19
CA VAL A 317 16.50 -14.50 3.03
C VAL A 317 16.78 -14.28 1.56
N LEU A 318 16.56 -13.05 1.07
CA LEU A 318 16.71 -12.71 -0.34
C LEU A 318 18.15 -12.88 -0.82
N LYS A 319 18.31 -13.47 -2.02
CA LYS A 319 19.59 -13.58 -2.71
C LYS A 319 20.06 -12.25 -3.27
N LYS A 320 21.34 -12.16 -3.63
CA LYS A 320 21.90 -10.96 -4.28
C LYS A 320 21.18 -10.61 -5.59
N GLU A 321 20.83 -11.61 -6.38
CA GLU A 321 20.12 -11.45 -7.67
C GLU A 321 18.67 -10.94 -7.49
N GLU A 322 18.13 -11.07 -6.28
CA GLU A 322 16.82 -10.58 -5.86
C GLU A 322 16.89 -9.20 -5.19
N GLY A 323 18.06 -8.55 -5.22
CA GLY A 323 18.33 -7.28 -4.55
C GLY A 323 18.68 -7.41 -3.07
N GLY A 324 18.77 -8.62 -2.54
CA GLY A 324 19.06 -8.92 -1.15
C GLY A 324 20.55 -8.90 -0.79
N ARG A 325 20.91 -9.72 0.21
CA ARG A 325 22.28 -9.82 0.73
C ARG A 325 23.16 -10.70 -0.15
N HIS A 326 24.47 -10.49 -0.04
CA HIS A 326 25.51 -11.34 -0.62
C HIS A 326 26.37 -12.03 0.45
N THR A 327 26.15 -11.70 1.72
CA THR A 327 26.86 -12.27 2.87
C THR A 327 25.87 -12.91 3.85
N PRO A 328 26.27 -13.97 4.57
CA PRO A 328 25.44 -14.54 5.62
C PRO A 328 25.25 -13.58 6.79
N PHE A 329 24.27 -13.86 7.63
CA PHE A 329 24.15 -13.25 8.94
C PHE A 329 24.16 -14.32 10.05
N PHE A 330 24.42 -13.88 11.26
CA PHE A 330 24.60 -14.72 12.46
C PHE A 330 23.58 -14.32 13.53
N THR A 331 23.48 -15.12 14.57
CA THR A 331 22.76 -14.75 15.80
C THR A 331 23.24 -13.38 16.29
N ASN A 332 22.32 -12.58 16.84
CA ASN A 332 22.49 -11.19 17.22
C ASN A 332 22.51 -10.19 16.04
N TYR A 333 22.16 -10.60 14.82
CA TYR A 333 21.91 -9.67 13.74
C TYR A 333 20.74 -8.74 14.07
N ARG A 334 20.89 -7.44 13.75
CA ARG A 334 19.97 -6.37 14.17
C ARG A 334 19.44 -5.55 12.97
N PRO A 335 18.57 -6.12 12.15
CA PRO A 335 17.93 -5.38 11.06
C PRO A 335 16.68 -4.63 11.55
N GLN A 336 16.05 -3.91 10.60
CA GLN A 336 14.72 -3.32 10.77
C GLN A 336 13.65 -4.31 10.28
N PHE A 337 12.62 -4.47 11.09
CA PHE A 337 11.42 -5.25 10.79
C PHE A 337 10.28 -4.32 10.46
N TYR A 338 9.68 -4.48 9.30
CA TYR A 338 8.56 -3.70 8.83
C TYR A 338 7.26 -4.49 8.99
N PHE A 339 6.38 -3.99 9.85
CA PHE A 339 5.06 -4.56 10.10
C PHE A 339 3.99 -3.51 9.80
N ARG A 340 2.97 -3.83 9.02
CA ARG A 340 1.88 -2.88 8.73
C ARG A 340 2.41 -1.48 8.38
N THR A 341 2.20 -0.51 9.27
CA THR A 341 2.58 0.90 9.09
C THR A 341 3.83 1.32 9.87
N THR A 342 4.52 0.39 10.54
CA THR A 342 5.70 0.68 11.37
C THR A 342 6.93 -0.12 10.99
N ASP A 343 8.09 0.37 11.40
CA ASP A 343 9.36 -0.34 11.38
C ASP A 343 10.00 -0.28 12.77
N VAL A 344 10.54 -1.41 13.21
CA VAL A 344 11.18 -1.56 14.50
C VAL A 344 12.45 -2.39 14.35
N THR A 345 13.53 -1.98 15.02
CA THR A 345 14.74 -2.78 15.10
C THR A 345 14.49 -4.02 15.97
N GLY A 346 14.93 -5.17 15.50
CA GLY A 346 14.85 -6.42 16.25
C GLY A 346 16.16 -7.19 16.25
N VAL A 347 16.38 -8.00 17.25
CA VAL A 347 17.52 -8.90 17.39
C VAL A 347 17.10 -10.30 16.95
N ILE A 348 17.79 -10.88 15.99
CA ILE A 348 17.56 -12.24 15.48
C ILE A 348 18.39 -13.23 16.28
N THR A 349 17.74 -14.31 16.71
CA THR A 349 18.39 -15.51 17.23
C THR A 349 18.09 -16.67 16.27
N LEU A 350 19.14 -17.31 15.75
CA LEU A 350 19.02 -18.49 14.90
C LEU A 350 18.68 -19.71 15.74
N PRO A 351 18.04 -20.74 15.16
CA PRO A 351 17.72 -21.97 15.85
C PRO A 351 18.99 -22.71 16.28
N GLU A 352 18.85 -23.55 17.30
CA GLU A 352 19.95 -24.32 17.87
C GLU A 352 20.62 -25.22 16.79
N GLY A 353 21.95 -25.19 16.72
CA GLY A 353 22.72 -25.92 15.71
C GLY A 353 22.90 -25.20 14.36
N LYS A 354 22.27 -24.05 14.15
CA LYS A 354 22.48 -23.22 12.94
C LYS A 354 23.37 -22.02 13.28
N GLU A 355 24.63 -22.07 12.85
CA GLU A 355 25.61 -21.00 13.13
C GLU A 355 25.35 -19.74 12.29
N MET A 356 24.92 -19.90 11.03
CA MET A 356 24.70 -18.79 10.10
C MET A 356 23.49 -19.05 9.20
N CYS A 357 22.96 -17.96 8.64
CA CYS A 357 21.91 -17.98 7.62
C CYS A 357 22.43 -17.37 6.33
N MET A 358 22.33 -18.13 5.23
CA MET A 358 22.80 -17.72 3.90
C MET A 358 21.70 -17.03 3.11
N PRO A 359 22.05 -16.14 2.16
CA PRO A 359 21.12 -15.70 1.15
C PRO A 359 20.50 -16.88 0.38
N GLY A 360 19.17 -16.90 0.28
CA GLY A 360 18.40 -18.01 -0.29
C GLY A 360 17.91 -19.05 0.73
N ASP A 361 18.30 -18.94 1.99
CA ASP A 361 17.80 -19.83 3.04
C ASP A 361 16.35 -19.50 3.40
N ASN A 362 15.60 -20.55 3.71
CA ASN A 362 14.33 -20.46 4.41
C ASN A 362 14.53 -21.01 5.83
N VAL A 363 14.32 -20.15 6.83
CA VAL A 363 14.70 -20.46 8.22
C VAL A 363 13.66 -19.94 9.21
N GLU A 364 13.42 -20.71 10.26
CA GLU A 364 12.69 -20.24 11.43
C GLU A 364 13.64 -19.46 12.34
N ILE A 365 13.26 -18.25 12.72
CA ILE A 365 14.05 -17.38 13.60
C ILE A 365 13.23 -16.94 14.80
N SER A 366 13.91 -16.75 15.94
CA SER A 366 13.35 -16.01 17.07
C SER A 366 13.78 -14.56 17.01
N VAL A 367 12.85 -13.65 17.25
CA VAL A 367 13.09 -12.21 17.18
C VAL A 367 12.68 -11.54 18.48
N GLU A 368 13.52 -10.63 18.96
CA GLU A 368 13.21 -9.72 20.05
C GLU A 368 13.31 -8.28 19.56
N LEU A 369 12.15 -7.61 19.50
CA LEU A 369 12.04 -6.21 19.08
C LEU A 369 12.43 -5.26 20.22
N ILE A 370 13.02 -4.12 19.88
CA ILE A 370 13.39 -3.09 20.86
C ILE A 370 12.18 -2.28 21.36
N THR A 371 11.05 -2.34 20.65
CA THR A 371 9.81 -1.64 20.95
C THR A 371 8.63 -2.59 20.78
N PRO A 372 7.67 -2.61 21.72
CA PRO A 372 6.49 -3.45 21.60
C PRO A 372 5.60 -2.98 20.45
N ILE A 373 5.09 -3.91 19.65
CA ILE A 373 4.15 -3.64 18.58
C ILE A 373 2.95 -4.60 18.63
N ALA A 374 1.90 -4.28 17.89
CA ALA A 374 0.73 -5.14 17.74
C ALA A 374 1.06 -6.31 16.79
N ILE A 375 1.48 -7.45 17.37
CA ILE A 375 1.84 -8.68 16.62
C ILE A 375 0.77 -9.74 16.86
N GLU A 376 0.52 -10.52 15.81
CA GLU A 376 -0.30 -11.73 15.87
C GLU A 376 0.26 -12.82 14.93
N GLU A 377 -0.13 -14.06 15.14
CA GLU A 377 0.26 -15.17 14.27
C GLU A 377 -0.34 -14.97 12.86
N GLY A 378 0.44 -15.31 11.84
CA GLY A 378 0.10 -15.08 10.45
C GLY A 378 0.44 -13.69 9.91
N LEU A 379 0.88 -12.76 10.77
CA LEU A 379 1.27 -11.42 10.33
C LEU A 379 2.56 -11.49 9.49
N ARG A 380 2.51 -10.91 8.29
CA ARG A 380 3.67 -10.81 7.40
C ARG A 380 4.56 -9.64 7.79
N PHE A 381 5.86 -9.78 7.52
CA PHE A 381 6.83 -8.71 7.72
C PHE A 381 7.95 -8.76 6.68
N ALA A 382 8.55 -7.59 6.46
CA ALA A 382 9.78 -7.46 5.68
C ALA A 382 10.96 -7.14 6.60
N ILE A 383 12.15 -7.64 6.24
CA ILE A 383 13.41 -7.35 6.92
C ILE A 383 14.23 -6.45 6.01
N ARG A 384 14.70 -5.32 6.55
CA ARG A 384 15.48 -4.34 5.79
C ARG A 384 16.79 -3.97 6.50
N GLU A 385 17.81 -3.73 5.71
CA GLU A 385 19.14 -3.27 6.15
C GLU A 385 19.70 -2.28 5.12
N GLY A 386 20.20 -1.15 5.57
CA GLY A 386 20.87 -0.17 4.71
C GLY A 386 20.03 0.30 3.52
N GLY A 387 18.71 0.46 3.72
CA GLY A 387 17.78 0.88 2.66
C GLY A 387 17.35 -0.22 1.69
N ARG A 388 17.76 -1.49 1.91
CA ARG A 388 17.41 -2.63 1.03
C ARG A 388 16.57 -3.65 1.79
N THR A 389 15.64 -4.29 1.09
CA THR A 389 14.94 -5.46 1.61
C THR A 389 15.86 -6.67 1.50
N VAL A 390 16.12 -7.32 2.63
CA VAL A 390 17.05 -8.45 2.73
C VAL A 390 16.36 -9.77 3.07
N GLY A 391 15.08 -9.70 3.41
CA GLY A 391 14.28 -10.89 3.69
C GLY A 391 12.83 -10.54 3.90
N SER A 392 12.00 -11.56 3.92
CA SER A 392 10.58 -11.48 4.25
C SER A 392 10.16 -12.71 5.06
N GLY A 393 9.12 -12.56 5.85
CA GLY A 393 8.66 -13.65 6.69
C GLY A 393 7.22 -13.50 7.15
N VAL A 394 6.78 -14.51 7.87
CA VAL A 394 5.48 -14.56 8.53
C VAL A 394 5.69 -14.97 9.98
N VAL A 395 4.96 -14.34 10.89
CA VAL A 395 4.93 -14.68 12.31
C VAL A 395 4.24 -16.04 12.46
N THR A 396 4.96 -17.03 12.98
CA THR A 396 4.45 -18.39 13.21
C THR A 396 4.00 -18.60 14.66
N LYS A 397 4.57 -17.82 15.59
CA LYS A 397 4.24 -17.89 17.01
C LYS A 397 4.55 -16.58 17.70
N VAL A 398 3.69 -16.10 18.58
CA VAL A 398 3.95 -15.02 19.52
C VAL A 398 4.42 -15.57 20.87
N LEU A 399 5.33 -14.86 21.57
CA LEU A 399 5.96 -15.31 22.79
C LEU A 399 5.70 -14.37 23.98
#